data_a3f4251bc1903361c29508e4f76053cd
#
_entry.id   a3f4251bc1903361c29508e4f76053cd
#
_cell.length_a   1.000
_cell.length_b   1.000
_cell.length_c   1.000
_cell.angle_alpha   90.00
_cell.angle_beta   90.00
_cell.angle_gamma   90.00
#
_symmetry.space_group_name_H-M   'P 1'
#
loop_
_entity.id
_entity.type
_entity.pdbx_description
1 polymer ?
#
loop_
_entity_poly.entity_id
_entity_poly.type
_entity_poly.pdbx_seq_one_letter_code
_entity_poly.pdbx_strand_id
1 'polypeptide(L)'
;MFDALHEANAVKVEVAGKRVLVLIDPSKQLQLNTTEVALACSPRALGADALVRCMYTEYVPGSTRLLELAPQAEWFIEAYSADASTLEVSGELLVATACALVEQALVKAPIDFATRAGVRSVSKLDNVWSVAGQPINYTHPALAAQAGMDSAVNLQGTNYGSLSLQVPQTLNVVAQGEIDQNTQTFTGAGQWALLVSSQTTNYLTHIYTHLVPNQAQNTASAPWPSQLALAAGGAMYCWLSPQIAALADVSDSDDAAKVTEEADAHATSAEPSDYLVKIGDHDLAVHLDGNPFTGERALISMRANVVAQAMLF
;
A
#
# COMPACT_ATOMS: atom_id res chain seq x y z
N MET A 1 22.10 15.98 -22.13
CA MET A 1 21.82 14.59 -21.68
C MET A 1 20.62 14.52 -20.73
N PHE A 2 20.24 15.63 -20.10
CA PHE A 2 19.04 15.78 -19.27
C PHE A 2 18.27 17.03 -19.74
N ASP A 3 17.92 17.10 -21.04
CA ASP A 3 17.35 18.33 -21.59
C ASP A 3 15.99 18.68 -20.97
N ALA A 4 15.18 17.68 -20.60
CA ALA A 4 13.89 17.92 -19.97
C ALA A 4 13.95 18.11 -18.45
N LEU A 5 15.03 17.66 -17.80
CA LEU A 5 15.22 17.80 -16.36
C LEU A 5 16.00 19.09 -16.02
N HIS A 6 16.43 19.87 -17.02
CA HIS A 6 17.05 21.18 -16.83
C HIS A 6 16.09 22.12 -16.08
N GLU A 7 16.55 22.69 -15.00
CA GLU A 7 15.80 23.57 -14.12
C GLU A 7 14.67 22.88 -13.30
N ALA A 8 14.62 21.54 -13.29
CA ALA A 8 13.65 20.84 -12.45
C ALA A 8 14.07 20.87 -10.97
N ASN A 9 13.14 21.23 -10.11
CA ASN A 9 13.32 21.07 -8.67
C ASN A 9 13.07 19.60 -8.29
N ALA A 10 14.12 18.90 -7.90
CA ALA A 10 14.10 17.49 -7.57
C ALA A 10 14.44 17.28 -6.10
N VAL A 11 13.59 16.54 -5.40
CA VAL A 11 13.77 16.18 -4.00
C VAL A 11 13.82 14.65 -3.88
N LYS A 12 14.91 14.13 -3.33
CA LYS A 12 15.05 12.71 -3.04
C LYS A 12 14.64 12.45 -1.61
N VAL A 13 13.64 11.58 -1.44
CA VAL A 13 13.06 11.22 -0.15
C VAL A 13 13.22 9.73 0.09
N GLU A 14 13.60 9.36 1.31
CA GLU A 14 13.61 7.98 1.78
C GLU A 14 12.38 7.74 2.65
N VAL A 15 11.62 6.70 2.31
CA VAL A 15 10.38 6.29 2.99
C VAL A 15 10.36 4.77 3.09
N ALA A 16 10.30 4.23 4.31
CA ALA A 16 10.23 2.79 4.56
C ALA A 16 11.28 1.98 3.74
N GLY A 17 12.51 2.50 3.63
CA GLY A 17 13.60 1.88 2.89
C GLY A 17 13.55 2.03 1.37
N LYS A 18 12.56 2.73 0.84
CA LYS A 18 12.49 3.08 -0.58
C LYS A 18 12.96 4.51 -0.81
N ARG A 19 13.70 4.73 -1.88
CA ARG A 19 14.18 6.03 -2.30
C ARG A 19 13.34 6.52 -3.46
N VAL A 20 12.62 7.61 -3.25
CA VAL A 20 11.73 8.22 -4.22
C VAL A 20 12.30 9.55 -4.66
N LEU A 21 12.43 9.74 -5.97
CA LEU A 21 12.78 11.03 -6.56
C LEU A 21 11.50 11.78 -6.90
N VAL A 22 11.24 12.90 -6.25
CA VAL A 22 10.08 13.74 -6.49
C VAL A 22 10.50 14.93 -7.36
N LEU A 23 9.94 15.02 -8.56
CA LEU A 23 10.06 16.17 -9.46
C LEU A 23 8.86 17.09 -9.24
N ILE A 24 9.14 18.31 -8.82
CA ILE A 24 8.11 19.33 -8.61
C ILE A 24 8.02 20.15 -9.89
N ASP A 25 6.95 19.94 -10.64
CA ASP A 25 6.66 20.53 -11.95
C ASP A 25 5.25 21.12 -11.99
N PRO A 26 4.99 22.21 -11.25
CA PRO A 26 3.64 22.73 -11.02
C PRO A 26 2.85 22.96 -12.32
N SER A 27 3.49 23.51 -13.33
CA SER A 27 2.86 23.89 -14.60
C SER A 27 2.92 22.81 -15.68
N LYS A 28 3.38 21.59 -15.34
CA LYS A 28 3.53 20.47 -16.29
C LYS A 28 4.41 20.79 -17.50
N GLN A 29 5.51 21.51 -17.29
CA GLN A 29 6.40 21.93 -18.37
C GLN A 29 7.45 20.88 -18.75
N LEU A 30 7.78 19.97 -17.83
CA LEU A 30 8.75 18.92 -18.08
C LEU A 30 8.20 17.88 -19.06
N GLN A 31 8.96 17.61 -20.11
CA GLN A 31 8.65 16.54 -21.05
C GLN A 31 9.52 15.32 -20.73
N LEU A 32 9.08 14.53 -19.76
CA LEU A 32 9.80 13.32 -19.36
C LEU A 32 9.70 12.26 -20.44
N ASN A 33 10.84 11.77 -20.88
CA ASN A 33 10.91 10.57 -21.73
C ASN A 33 11.41 9.37 -20.93
N THR A 34 11.21 8.19 -21.48
CA THR A 34 11.54 6.91 -20.81
C THR A 34 13.04 6.79 -20.46
N THR A 35 13.92 7.33 -21.31
CA THR A 35 15.37 7.30 -21.08
C THR A 35 15.75 8.17 -19.88
N GLU A 36 15.17 9.34 -19.75
CA GLU A 36 15.44 10.25 -18.64
C GLU A 36 14.93 9.69 -17.31
N VAL A 37 13.74 9.10 -17.30
CA VAL A 37 13.19 8.43 -16.11
C VAL A 37 14.10 7.28 -15.68
N ALA A 38 14.45 6.39 -16.61
CA ALA A 38 15.34 5.26 -16.32
C ALA A 38 16.71 5.71 -15.84
N LEU A 39 17.25 6.78 -16.43
CA LEU A 39 18.53 7.32 -16.02
C LEU A 39 18.46 7.97 -14.63
N ALA A 40 17.42 8.73 -14.32
CA ALA A 40 17.21 9.32 -13.00
C ALA A 40 17.13 8.25 -11.89
N CYS A 41 16.47 7.12 -12.17
CA CYS A 41 16.38 5.99 -11.25
C CYS A 41 17.66 5.14 -11.19
N SER A 42 18.54 5.25 -12.17
CA SER A 42 19.77 4.46 -12.22
C SER A 42 20.66 4.67 -10.98
N PRO A 43 21.24 3.59 -10.41
CA PRO A 43 22.21 3.69 -9.31
C PRO A 43 23.44 4.55 -9.64
N ARG A 44 23.76 4.71 -10.93
CA ARG A 44 24.87 5.55 -11.41
C ARG A 44 24.52 7.03 -11.53
N ALA A 45 23.24 7.37 -11.38
CA ALA A 45 22.76 8.76 -11.38
C ALA A 45 22.17 9.09 -9.98
N LEU A 46 20.85 9.30 -9.88
CA LEU A 46 20.23 9.67 -8.61
C LEU A 46 19.85 8.46 -7.73
N GLY A 47 19.80 7.26 -8.31
CA GLY A 47 19.62 6.00 -7.59
C GLY A 47 18.31 5.97 -6.80
N ALA A 48 17.19 6.21 -7.46
CA ALA A 48 15.87 6.12 -6.87
C ALA A 48 15.18 4.81 -7.26
N ASP A 49 14.31 4.30 -6.39
CA ASP A 49 13.50 3.11 -6.67
C ASP A 49 12.27 3.48 -7.53
N ALA A 50 11.84 4.75 -7.47
CA ALA A 50 10.80 5.32 -8.31
C ALA A 50 11.01 6.82 -8.52
N LEU A 51 10.41 7.34 -9.59
CA LEU A 51 10.30 8.77 -9.87
C LEU A 51 8.84 9.17 -9.76
N VAL A 52 8.57 10.24 -9.05
CA VAL A 52 7.26 10.88 -8.95
C VAL A 52 7.34 12.25 -9.59
N ARG A 53 6.40 12.56 -10.47
CA ARG A 53 6.13 13.89 -10.97
C ARG A 53 4.94 14.48 -10.26
N CYS A 54 5.10 15.62 -9.65
CA CYS A 54 4.05 16.34 -8.94
C CYS A 54 3.74 17.64 -9.66
N MET A 55 2.47 17.86 -10.02
CA MET A 55 2.01 19.01 -10.79
C MET A 55 0.64 19.49 -10.28
N TYR A 56 0.25 20.73 -10.62
CA TYR A 56 -1.11 21.15 -10.29
C TYR A 56 -2.14 20.37 -11.11
N THR A 57 -3.20 19.98 -10.43
CA THR A 57 -4.29 19.15 -10.99
C THR A 57 -4.94 19.82 -12.20
N GLU A 58 -5.04 21.14 -12.24
CA GLU A 58 -5.63 21.90 -13.35
C GLU A 58 -4.90 21.71 -14.70
N TYR A 59 -3.60 21.38 -14.67
CA TYR A 59 -2.83 21.12 -15.89
C TYR A 59 -2.91 19.68 -16.39
N VAL A 60 -3.66 18.84 -15.69
CA VAL A 60 -3.83 17.43 -16.08
C VAL A 60 -5.05 17.28 -16.99
N PRO A 61 -4.92 16.75 -18.21
CA PRO A 61 -6.06 16.55 -19.10
C PRO A 61 -7.12 15.66 -18.46
N GLY A 62 -8.38 16.12 -18.45
CA GLY A 62 -9.51 15.37 -17.91
C GLY A 62 -9.70 15.49 -16.39
N SER A 63 -8.92 16.32 -15.71
CA SER A 63 -9.01 16.55 -14.25
C SER A 63 -10.19 17.39 -13.79
N THR A 64 -10.91 18.05 -14.69
CA THR A 64 -12.03 18.96 -14.37
C THR A 64 -13.03 18.32 -13.42
N ARG A 65 -13.48 17.09 -13.72
CA ARG A 65 -14.43 16.38 -12.86
C ARG A 65 -13.85 16.07 -11.48
N LEU A 66 -12.56 15.82 -11.40
CA LEU A 66 -11.89 15.51 -10.15
C LEU A 66 -11.79 16.75 -9.28
N LEU A 67 -11.47 17.92 -9.86
CA LEU A 67 -11.47 19.21 -9.16
C LEU A 67 -12.88 19.66 -8.74
N GLU A 68 -13.92 19.34 -9.51
CA GLU A 68 -15.31 19.60 -9.11
C GLU A 68 -15.70 18.78 -7.86
N LEU A 69 -15.24 17.54 -7.75
CA LEU A 69 -15.53 16.65 -6.62
C LEU A 69 -14.63 16.90 -5.41
N ALA A 70 -13.41 17.31 -5.63
CA ALA A 70 -12.40 17.52 -4.59
C ALA A 70 -11.51 18.73 -4.93
N PRO A 71 -12.03 19.96 -4.79
CA PRO A 71 -11.29 21.18 -5.13
C PRO A 71 -10.03 21.41 -4.29
N GLN A 72 -9.94 20.78 -3.12
CA GLN A 72 -8.76 20.81 -2.25
C GLN A 72 -7.59 19.95 -2.75
N ALA A 73 -7.81 19.02 -3.70
CA ALA A 73 -6.76 18.20 -4.28
C ALA A 73 -6.02 18.95 -5.42
N GLU A 74 -5.36 20.03 -5.04
CA GLU A 74 -4.67 20.93 -5.98
C GLU A 74 -3.48 20.27 -6.69
N TRP A 75 -2.86 19.26 -6.05
CA TRP A 75 -1.69 18.57 -6.57
C TRP A 75 -2.04 17.18 -7.12
N PHE A 76 -1.57 16.92 -8.34
CA PHE A 76 -1.70 15.61 -9.01
C PHE A 76 -0.36 14.90 -9.04
N ILE A 77 -0.40 13.57 -8.86
CA ILE A 77 0.77 12.70 -8.81
C ILE A 77 0.75 11.73 -9.99
N GLU A 78 1.86 11.71 -10.75
CA GLU A 78 2.22 10.65 -11.68
C GLU A 78 3.47 9.94 -11.17
N ALA A 79 3.48 8.61 -11.20
CA ALA A 79 4.60 7.81 -10.72
C ALA A 79 5.12 6.86 -11.78
N TYR A 80 6.44 6.66 -11.77
CA TYR A 80 7.17 5.85 -12.72
C TYR A 80 8.18 4.96 -12.00
N SER A 81 8.27 3.70 -12.43
CA SER A 81 9.30 2.76 -11.98
C SER A 81 10.66 3.05 -12.61
N ALA A 82 11.67 2.33 -12.15
CA ALA A 82 13.02 2.46 -12.69
C ALA A 82 13.16 2.09 -14.18
N ASP A 83 12.24 1.31 -14.72
CA ASP A 83 12.15 0.99 -16.15
C ASP A 83 11.25 1.96 -16.94
N ALA A 84 10.83 3.05 -16.29
CA ALA A 84 9.93 4.08 -16.83
C ALA A 84 8.50 3.61 -17.13
N SER A 85 8.08 2.46 -16.64
CA SER A 85 6.67 2.08 -16.67
C SER A 85 5.87 2.90 -15.65
N THR A 86 4.62 3.18 -15.94
CA THR A 86 3.73 3.88 -15.02
C THR A 86 3.43 3.01 -13.80
N LEU A 87 3.57 3.58 -12.61
CA LEU A 87 3.24 2.93 -11.35
C LEU A 87 1.89 3.40 -10.83
N GLU A 88 1.20 2.51 -10.15
CA GLU A 88 0.13 2.90 -9.25
C GLU A 88 0.71 3.60 -8.01
N VAL A 89 0.03 4.66 -7.53
CA VAL A 89 0.55 5.49 -6.44
C VAL A 89 0.38 4.77 -5.11
N SER A 90 1.47 4.25 -4.57
CA SER A 90 1.54 3.59 -3.26
C SER A 90 1.55 4.61 -2.10
N GLY A 91 1.44 4.11 -0.87
CA GLY A 91 1.54 4.93 0.34
C GLY A 91 2.88 5.67 0.43
N GLU A 92 3.99 5.01 0.07
CA GLU A 92 5.32 5.60 0.08
C GLU A 92 5.46 6.75 -0.91
N LEU A 93 4.89 6.59 -2.10
CA LEU A 93 4.95 7.64 -3.14
C LEU A 93 4.17 8.89 -2.72
N LEU A 94 3.00 8.70 -2.08
CA LEU A 94 2.22 9.79 -1.49
C LEU A 94 2.99 10.50 -0.38
N VAL A 95 3.54 9.74 0.56
CA VAL A 95 4.30 10.27 1.70
C VAL A 95 5.58 10.97 1.22
N ALA A 96 6.31 10.41 0.27
CA ALA A 96 7.49 11.04 -0.30
C ALA A 96 7.16 12.39 -0.95
N THR A 97 6.05 12.44 -1.72
CA THR A 97 5.61 13.67 -2.36
C THR A 97 5.19 14.72 -1.34
N ALA A 98 4.39 14.32 -0.33
CA ALA A 98 3.98 15.22 0.74
C ALA A 98 5.20 15.78 1.51
N CYS A 99 6.16 14.91 1.85
CA CYS A 99 7.40 15.30 2.50
C CYS A 99 8.18 16.32 1.66
N ALA A 100 8.34 16.05 0.36
CA ALA A 100 9.05 16.96 -0.54
C ALA A 100 8.37 18.34 -0.64
N LEU A 101 7.05 18.38 -0.80
CA LEU A 101 6.31 19.64 -0.92
C LEU A 101 6.32 20.45 0.39
N VAL A 102 6.24 19.80 1.54
CA VAL A 102 6.31 20.46 2.86
C VAL A 102 7.72 21.02 3.09
N GLU A 103 8.77 20.27 2.79
CA GLU A 103 10.16 20.72 2.93
C GLU A 103 10.47 21.92 2.00
N GLN A 104 9.84 21.98 0.84
CA GLN A 104 9.93 23.13 -0.08
C GLN A 104 9.00 24.31 0.30
N ALA A 105 8.29 24.20 1.44
CA ALA A 105 7.32 25.18 1.93
C ALA A 105 6.19 25.51 0.91
N LEU A 106 5.88 24.59 0.01
CA LEU A 106 4.83 24.75 -0.99
C LEU A 106 3.45 24.45 -0.44
N VAL A 107 3.37 23.55 0.55
CA VAL A 107 2.11 23.13 1.19
C VAL A 107 2.31 22.88 2.70
N LYS A 108 1.20 22.73 3.40
CA LYS A 108 1.17 22.27 4.80
C LYS A 108 0.31 21.01 4.90
N ALA A 109 0.72 20.05 5.71
CA ALA A 109 -0.12 18.88 6.00
C ALA A 109 -1.34 19.30 6.88
N PRO A 110 -2.52 18.65 6.72
CA PRO A 110 -2.80 17.56 5.80
C PRO A 110 -2.90 18.01 4.34
N ILE A 111 -2.66 17.07 3.40
CA ILE A 111 -2.64 17.34 1.96
C ILE A 111 -3.49 16.29 1.25
N ASP A 112 -4.37 16.73 0.37
CA ASP A 112 -5.10 15.87 -0.54
C ASP A 112 -4.45 15.89 -1.92
N PHE A 113 -4.11 14.72 -2.40
CA PHE A 113 -3.52 14.52 -3.73
C PHE A 113 -4.55 13.93 -4.68
N ALA A 114 -4.59 14.47 -5.88
CA ALA A 114 -5.25 13.86 -7.01
C ALA A 114 -4.34 12.76 -7.60
N THR A 115 -4.91 11.60 -7.89
CA THR A 115 -4.25 10.49 -8.58
C THR A 115 -5.18 9.92 -9.65
N ARG A 116 -4.68 9.05 -10.50
CA ARG A 116 -5.53 8.33 -11.48
C ARG A 116 -6.59 7.45 -10.82
N ALA A 117 -6.33 6.99 -9.60
CA ALA A 117 -7.26 6.15 -8.82
C ALA A 117 -8.22 6.97 -7.94
N GLY A 118 -8.16 8.31 -7.98
CA GLY A 118 -8.97 9.20 -7.18
C GLY A 118 -8.14 10.05 -6.21
N VAL A 119 -8.82 10.63 -5.21
CA VAL A 119 -8.17 11.49 -4.21
C VAL A 119 -7.63 10.66 -3.06
N ARG A 120 -6.43 11.01 -2.63
CA ARG A 120 -5.73 10.36 -1.51
C ARG A 120 -5.21 11.40 -0.55
N SER A 121 -5.48 11.22 0.74
CA SER A 121 -5.10 12.16 1.80
C SER A 121 -3.86 11.69 2.54
N VAL A 122 -2.97 12.62 2.83
CA VAL A 122 -1.76 12.41 3.62
C VAL A 122 -1.77 13.41 4.77
N SER A 123 -1.57 12.92 5.98
CA SER A 123 -1.44 13.75 7.18
C SER A 123 -0.07 13.56 7.82
N LYS A 124 0.30 14.49 8.70
CA LYS A 124 1.56 14.43 9.45
C LYS A 124 1.29 14.77 10.90
N LEU A 125 1.80 13.92 11.77
CA LEU A 125 1.86 14.17 13.21
C LEU A 125 3.32 14.01 13.66
N ASP A 126 3.92 15.07 14.15
CA ASP A 126 5.34 15.12 14.46
C ASP A 126 6.22 14.70 13.26
N ASN A 127 6.94 13.58 13.38
CA ASN A 127 7.80 13.02 12.33
C ASN A 127 7.20 11.79 11.64
N VAL A 128 5.90 11.52 11.88
CA VAL A 128 5.19 10.38 11.32
C VAL A 128 4.19 10.88 10.29
N TRP A 129 4.24 10.29 9.12
CA TRP A 129 3.31 10.53 8.03
C TRP A 129 2.29 9.42 8.00
N SER A 130 1.03 9.77 7.84
CA SER A 130 -0.07 8.81 7.76
C SER A 130 -0.82 9.00 6.46
N VAL A 131 -1.07 7.92 5.77
CA VAL A 131 -1.84 7.90 4.53
C VAL A 131 -3.03 6.96 4.68
N ALA A 132 -4.20 7.40 4.24
CA ALA A 132 -5.34 6.52 4.12
C ALA A 132 -5.00 5.41 3.13
N GLY A 133 -4.97 4.18 3.61
CA GLY A 133 -4.80 2.99 2.80
C GLY A 133 -5.94 2.83 1.81
N GLN A 134 -5.76 1.93 0.88
CA GLN A 134 -6.86 1.50 0.03
C GLN A 134 -7.77 0.55 0.81
N PRO A 135 -9.04 0.43 0.42
CA PRO A 135 -9.94 -0.53 1.05
C PRO A 135 -9.34 -1.93 1.02
N ILE A 136 -9.38 -2.60 2.16
CA ILE A 136 -9.07 -4.02 2.28
C ILE A 136 -10.40 -4.75 2.14
N ASN A 137 -10.50 -5.61 1.14
CA ASN A 137 -11.65 -6.49 0.99
C ASN A 137 -11.26 -7.88 1.46
N TYR A 138 -12.06 -8.46 2.32
CA TYR A 138 -11.83 -9.80 2.86
C TYR A 138 -12.61 -10.82 2.04
N THR A 139 -11.95 -11.93 1.72
CA THR A 139 -12.64 -13.09 1.14
C THR A 139 -13.39 -13.80 2.24
N HIS A 140 -14.63 -14.21 1.97
CA HIS A 140 -15.42 -14.98 2.93
C HIS A 140 -14.63 -16.21 3.42
N PRO A 141 -14.58 -16.48 4.73
CA PRO A 141 -13.76 -17.56 5.30
C PRO A 141 -14.00 -18.93 4.65
N ALA A 142 -15.26 -19.28 4.34
CA ALA A 142 -15.58 -20.53 3.67
C ALA A 142 -14.96 -20.64 2.26
N LEU A 143 -14.91 -19.53 1.49
CA LEU A 143 -14.27 -19.51 0.18
C LEU A 143 -12.75 -19.61 0.30
N ALA A 144 -12.16 -18.95 1.29
CA ALA A 144 -10.73 -19.06 1.56
C ALA A 144 -10.36 -20.49 1.95
N ALA A 145 -11.14 -21.13 2.85
CA ALA A 145 -10.94 -22.51 3.28
C ALA A 145 -11.10 -23.51 2.12
N GLN A 146 -12.11 -23.32 1.26
CA GLN A 146 -12.27 -24.14 0.05
C GLN A 146 -11.07 -24.03 -0.90
N ALA A 147 -10.45 -22.85 -0.96
CA ALA A 147 -9.23 -22.62 -1.73
C ALA A 147 -7.95 -23.11 -1.01
N GLY A 148 -8.08 -23.72 0.16
CA GLY A 148 -6.96 -24.25 0.95
C GLY A 148 -6.18 -23.17 1.71
N MET A 149 -6.80 -22.02 1.97
CA MET A 149 -6.23 -20.90 2.72
C MET A 149 -6.95 -20.71 4.06
N ASP A 150 -6.24 -20.25 5.09
CA ASP A 150 -6.87 -19.87 6.35
C ASP A 150 -7.60 -18.54 6.23
N SER A 151 -7.07 -17.64 5.41
CA SER A 151 -7.73 -16.38 5.06
C SER A 151 -7.24 -15.85 3.71
N ALA A 152 -7.98 -14.93 3.11
CA ALA A 152 -7.54 -14.19 1.95
C ALA A 152 -8.04 -12.75 2.01
N VAL A 153 -7.18 -11.82 1.62
CA VAL A 153 -7.50 -10.40 1.51
C VAL A 153 -7.25 -9.91 0.10
N ASN A 154 -8.09 -9.00 -0.38
CA ASN A 154 -7.92 -8.33 -1.66
C ASN A 154 -7.51 -6.88 -1.43
N LEU A 155 -6.37 -6.51 -1.96
CA LEU A 155 -5.85 -5.15 -1.97
C LEU A 155 -5.73 -4.69 -3.42
N GLN A 156 -6.54 -3.72 -3.82
CA GLN A 156 -6.47 -3.13 -5.17
C GLN A 156 -6.63 -4.16 -6.32
N GLY A 157 -7.51 -5.14 -6.14
CA GLY A 157 -7.69 -6.20 -7.14
C GLY A 157 -6.66 -7.34 -7.05
N THR A 158 -5.64 -7.21 -6.20
CA THR A 158 -4.64 -8.26 -5.97
C THR A 158 -5.03 -9.09 -4.74
N ASN A 159 -5.14 -10.39 -4.89
CA ASN A 159 -5.44 -11.30 -3.80
C ASN A 159 -4.16 -11.73 -3.08
N TYR A 160 -4.24 -11.77 -1.76
CA TYR A 160 -3.20 -12.28 -0.87
C TYR A 160 -3.82 -13.38 -0.02
N GLY A 161 -3.45 -14.61 -0.28
CA GLY A 161 -3.83 -15.76 0.53
C GLY A 161 -2.89 -15.94 1.70
N SER A 162 -3.40 -16.41 2.83
CA SER A 162 -2.60 -16.70 4.01
C SER A 162 -2.81 -18.10 4.52
N LEU A 163 -1.73 -18.69 5.01
CA LEU A 163 -1.71 -20.05 5.56
C LEU A 163 -0.89 -20.07 6.84
N SER A 164 -1.44 -20.64 7.90
CA SER A 164 -0.73 -20.90 9.15
C SER A 164 0.03 -22.21 9.08
N LEU A 165 1.31 -22.16 9.34
CA LEU A 165 2.16 -23.35 9.46
C LEU A 165 2.38 -23.63 10.93
N GLN A 166 1.96 -24.81 11.40
CA GLN A 166 2.28 -25.28 12.74
C GLN A 166 3.70 -25.86 12.76
N VAL A 167 4.66 -24.99 12.96
CA VAL A 167 6.04 -25.31 13.31
C VAL A 167 6.27 -24.88 14.76
N PRO A 168 7.40 -25.18 15.43
CA PRO A 168 7.61 -24.90 16.86
C PRO A 168 7.24 -23.50 17.34
N GLN A 169 7.18 -22.54 16.42
CA GLN A 169 6.59 -21.21 16.60
C GLN A 169 5.57 -21.02 15.49
N THR A 170 4.40 -20.49 15.81
CA THR A 170 3.37 -20.22 14.78
C THR A 170 3.94 -19.26 13.73
N LEU A 171 4.13 -19.79 12.55
CA LEU A 171 4.60 -19.05 11.39
C LEU A 171 3.47 -19.00 10.38
N ASN A 172 3.13 -17.80 9.94
CA ASN A 172 2.13 -17.60 8.92
C ASN A 172 2.80 -17.22 7.60
N VAL A 173 2.26 -17.70 6.51
CA VAL A 173 2.72 -17.36 5.16
C VAL A 173 1.64 -16.56 4.48
N VAL A 174 2.00 -15.40 3.97
CA VAL A 174 1.14 -14.56 3.13
C VAL A 174 1.75 -14.51 1.74
N ALA A 175 0.98 -14.89 0.73
CA ALA A 175 1.45 -14.90 -0.65
C ALA A 175 0.42 -14.26 -1.57
N GLN A 176 0.92 -13.57 -2.59
CA GLN A 176 0.10 -13.07 -3.68
C GLN A 176 -0.35 -14.25 -4.55
N GLY A 177 -1.61 -14.24 -4.97
CA GLY A 177 -2.12 -15.29 -5.85
C GLY A 177 -3.51 -14.98 -6.38
N GLU A 178 -4.08 -15.93 -7.09
CA GLU A 178 -5.42 -15.86 -7.63
C GLU A 178 -6.28 -16.99 -7.05
N ILE A 179 -7.52 -16.66 -6.69
CA ILE A 179 -8.52 -17.65 -6.32
C ILE A 179 -9.35 -17.93 -7.57
N ASP A 180 -9.19 -19.12 -8.14
CA ASP A 180 -10.04 -19.58 -9.24
C ASP A 180 -11.42 -19.92 -8.67
N GLN A 181 -12.42 -19.14 -9.02
CA GLN A 181 -13.81 -19.33 -8.56
C GLN A 181 -14.44 -20.62 -9.10
N ASN A 182 -13.95 -21.16 -10.22
CA ASN A 182 -14.50 -22.37 -10.82
C ASN A 182 -13.94 -23.64 -10.18
N THR A 183 -12.63 -23.65 -9.94
CA THR A 183 -11.94 -24.80 -9.31
C THR A 183 -11.84 -24.65 -7.80
N GLN A 184 -12.16 -23.47 -7.26
CA GLN A 184 -12.04 -23.16 -5.83
C GLN A 184 -10.63 -23.42 -5.28
N THR A 185 -9.61 -23.14 -6.09
CA THR A 185 -8.22 -23.34 -5.71
C THR A 185 -7.49 -22.01 -5.69
N PHE A 186 -6.58 -21.83 -4.73
CA PHE A 186 -5.63 -20.73 -4.72
C PHE A 186 -4.40 -21.13 -5.53
N THR A 187 -4.12 -20.36 -6.56
CA THR A 187 -2.91 -20.53 -7.34
C THR A 187 -1.97 -19.37 -6.99
N GLY A 188 -0.87 -19.68 -6.32
CA GLY A 188 0.17 -18.69 -6.04
C GLY A 188 0.78 -18.19 -7.35
N ALA A 189 0.37 -17.01 -7.80
CA ALA A 189 1.02 -16.29 -8.91
C ALA A 189 2.28 -15.57 -8.44
N GLY A 190 2.62 -15.75 -7.15
CA GLY A 190 3.54 -14.89 -6.44
C GLY A 190 4.98 -15.13 -6.78
N GLN A 191 5.63 -14.05 -7.15
CA GLN A 191 7.08 -13.95 -7.26
C GLN A 191 7.76 -13.89 -5.88
N TRP A 192 6.98 -13.85 -4.80
CA TRP A 192 7.43 -13.74 -3.42
C TRP A 192 6.38 -14.30 -2.45
N ALA A 193 6.84 -14.66 -1.28
CA ALA A 193 6.02 -14.96 -0.12
C ALA A 193 6.52 -14.16 1.08
N LEU A 194 5.62 -13.77 1.96
CA LEU A 194 5.92 -13.07 3.20
C LEU A 194 5.74 -14.07 4.36
N LEU A 195 6.84 -14.39 5.03
CA LEU A 195 6.76 -15.13 6.29
C LEU A 195 6.42 -14.14 7.39
N VAL A 196 5.40 -14.45 8.16
CA VAL A 196 4.85 -13.55 9.17
C VAL A 196 4.85 -14.25 10.53
N SER A 197 5.43 -13.62 11.52
CA SER A 197 5.29 -13.99 12.92
C SER A 197 4.76 -12.80 13.72
N SER A 198 4.05 -13.05 14.80
CA SER A 198 3.46 -11.99 15.61
C SER A 198 3.73 -12.16 17.08
N GLN A 199 3.79 -11.04 17.79
CA GLN A 199 3.86 -10.97 19.23
C GLN A 199 2.98 -9.82 19.72
N THR A 200 2.01 -10.10 20.56
CA THR A 200 1.15 -9.07 21.17
C THR A 200 1.70 -8.65 22.52
N THR A 201 1.90 -7.35 22.69
CA THR A 201 2.35 -6.74 23.96
C THR A 201 1.54 -5.47 24.21
N ASN A 202 0.93 -5.33 25.40
CA ASN A 202 0.27 -4.09 25.84
C ASN A 202 -0.72 -3.51 24.80
N TYR A 203 -1.62 -4.32 24.26
CA TYR A 203 -2.65 -3.94 23.26
C TYR A 203 -2.11 -3.62 21.86
N LEU A 204 -0.83 -3.75 21.59
CA LEU A 204 -0.24 -3.59 20.27
C LEU A 204 0.29 -4.93 19.78
N THR A 205 -0.09 -5.31 18.57
CA THR A 205 0.45 -6.51 17.93
C THR A 205 1.62 -6.13 17.03
N HIS A 206 2.79 -6.63 17.38
CA HIS A 206 4.00 -6.53 16.57
C HIS A 206 4.00 -7.66 15.54
N ILE A 207 4.11 -7.31 14.27
CA ILE A 207 4.18 -8.26 13.15
C ILE A 207 5.60 -8.19 12.58
N TYR A 208 6.31 -9.30 12.64
CA TYR A 208 7.64 -9.43 12.05
C TYR A 208 7.49 -10.14 10.70
N THR A 209 8.07 -9.56 9.68
CA THR A 209 7.96 -10.11 8.32
C THR A 209 9.33 -10.44 7.74
N HIS A 210 9.38 -11.50 6.96
CA HIS A 210 10.54 -11.86 6.16
C HIS A 210 10.10 -12.15 4.73
N LEU A 211 10.57 -11.35 3.79
CA LEU A 211 10.26 -11.50 2.37
C LEU A 211 11.13 -12.61 1.77
N VAL A 212 10.48 -13.63 1.24
CA VAL A 212 11.14 -14.74 0.53
C VAL A 212 10.87 -14.57 -0.97
N PRO A 213 11.88 -14.22 -1.77
CA PRO A 213 11.71 -14.13 -3.21
C PRO A 213 11.55 -15.52 -3.82
N ASN A 214 10.69 -15.66 -4.81
CA ASN A 214 10.61 -16.88 -5.60
C ASN A 214 11.79 -16.90 -6.59
N GLN A 215 12.70 -17.86 -6.44
CA GLN A 215 13.93 -17.96 -7.21
C GLN A 215 13.71 -18.16 -8.72
N ALA A 216 12.52 -18.54 -9.17
CA ALA A 216 12.25 -18.85 -10.57
C ALA A 216 12.05 -17.60 -11.47
N GLN A 217 11.84 -16.41 -10.90
CA GLN A 217 11.53 -15.20 -11.68
C GLN A 217 12.26 -13.96 -11.12
N ASN A 218 13.43 -13.73 -11.66
CA ASN A 218 14.35 -12.67 -11.20
C ASN A 218 14.04 -11.25 -11.72
N THR A 219 12.86 -10.97 -12.24
CA THR A 219 12.59 -9.74 -13.01
C THR A 219 11.50 -8.81 -12.46
N ALA A 220 10.76 -9.20 -11.44
CA ALA A 220 9.76 -8.29 -10.89
C ALA A 220 10.28 -7.54 -9.69
N SER A 221 9.97 -6.24 -9.65
CA SER A 221 10.24 -5.40 -8.49
C SER A 221 9.50 -5.94 -7.27
N ALA A 222 10.19 -6.00 -6.13
CA ALA A 222 9.55 -6.35 -4.87
C ALA A 222 8.37 -5.39 -4.59
N PRO A 223 7.27 -5.87 -3.98
CA PRO A 223 6.15 -5.02 -3.62
C PRO A 223 6.58 -3.86 -2.72
N TRP A 224 5.80 -2.80 -2.71
CA TRP A 224 6.04 -1.68 -1.83
C TRP A 224 5.78 -2.09 -0.36
N PRO A 225 6.58 -1.61 0.60
CA PRO A 225 6.43 -1.96 2.02
C PRO A 225 5.02 -1.71 2.57
N SER A 226 4.33 -0.64 2.16
CA SER A 226 2.95 -0.39 2.57
C SER A 226 1.98 -1.47 2.10
N GLN A 227 2.16 -2.02 0.91
CA GLN A 227 1.34 -3.15 0.41
C GLN A 227 1.59 -4.41 1.23
N LEU A 228 2.86 -4.70 1.54
CA LEU A 228 3.24 -5.82 2.40
C LEU A 228 2.69 -5.68 3.81
N ALA A 229 2.76 -4.46 4.37
CA ALA A 229 2.23 -4.17 5.69
C ALA A 229 0.70 -4.35 5.76
N LEU A 230 -0.02 -3.88 4.74
CA LEU A 230 -1.46 -4.07 4.63
C LEU A 230 -1.82 -5.55 4.48
N ALA A 231 -1.10 -6.30 3.64
CA ALA A 231 -1.34 -7.73 3.46
C ALA A 231 -1.11 -8.51 4.77
N ALA A 232 -0.02 -8.21 5.48
CA ALA A 232 0.30 -8.83 6.76
C ALA A 232 -0.70 -8.43 7.86
N GLY A 233 -1.03 -7.15 7.97
CA GLY A 233 -2.01 -6.64 8.94
C GLY A 233 -3.41 -7.18 8.69
N GLY A 234 -3.86 -7.20 7.43
CA GLY A 234 -5.16 -7.75 7.06
C GLY A 234 -5.26 -9.26 7.32
N ALA A 235 -4.21 -10.03 6.98
CA ALA A 235 -4.16 -11.45 7.32
C ALA A 235 -4.20 -11.67 8.84
N MET A 236 -3.43 -10.89 9.60
CA MET A 236 -3.40 -10.98 11.06
C MET A 236 -4.76 -10.62 11.68
N TYR A 237 -5.44 -9.62 11.14
CA TYR A 237 -6.80 -9.29 11.58
C TYR A 237 -7.75 -10.48 11.41
N CYS A 238 -7.69 -11.18 10.27
CA CYS A 238 -8.48 -12.40 10.05
C CYS A 238 -8.18 -13.52 11.08
N TRP A 239 -6.93 -13.65 11.49
CA TRP A 239 -6.56 -14.71 12.45
C TRP A 239 -6.91 -14.38 13.90
N LEU A 240 -6.87 -13.10 14.27
CA LEU A 240 -7.07 -12.67 15.64
C LEU A 240 -8.50 -12.22 15.94
N SER A 241 -9.31 -11.93 14.90
CA SER A 241 -10.69 -11.46 15.11
C SER A 241 -11.62 -12.61 15.49
N PRO A 242 -12.19 -12.61 16.70
CA PRO A 242 -13.15 -13.63 17.13
C PRO A 242 -14.44 -13.61 16.29
N GLN A 243 -14.76 -12.49 15.66
CA GLN A 243 -15.93 -12.35 14.79
C GLN A 243 -15.76 -13.12 13.48
N ILE A 244 -14.55 -13.13 12.92
CA ILE A 244 -14.22 -13.91 11.71
C ILE A 244 -14.20 -15.40 12.04
N ALA A 245 -13.67 -15.78 13.20
CA ALA A 245 -13.71 -17.16 13.67
C ALA A 245 -15.15 -17.66 13.85
N ALA A 246 -16.05 -16.85 14.41
CA ALA A 246 -17.48 -17.18 14.58
C ALA A 246 -18.20 -17.38 13.23
N LEU A 247 -17.83 -16.63 12.20
CA LEU A 247 -18.37 -16.79 10.84
C LEU A 247 -17.89 -18.07 10.16
N ALA A 248 -16.70 -18.55 10.48
CA ALA A 248 -16.20 -19.83 9.99
C ALA A 248 -16.97 -21.02 10.58
N ASP A 249 -17.37 -20.95 11.85
CA ASP A 249 -18.14 -22.01 12.55
C ASP A 249 -19.59 -22.13 12.04
N VAL A 250 -20.17 -21.05 11.48
CA VAL A 250 -21.55 -21.04 10.96
C VAL A 250 -21.63 -21.64 9.54
N SER A 251 -20.51 -21.82 8.85
CA SER A 251 -20.48 -22.36 7.47
C SER A 251 -20.92 -23.81 7.34
N ASP A 252 -21.02 -24.55 8.45
CA ASP A 252 -21.52 -25.93 8.49
C ASP A 252 -23.06 -26.02 8.58
N SER A 253 -23.78 -24.91 8.62
CA SER A 253 -25.25 -24.90 8.67
C SER A 253 -25.83 -24.40 7.33
N ASP A 254 -26.87 -25.12 6.84
CA ASP A 254 -27.60 -24.85 5.57
C ASP A 254 -28.27 -23.46 5.47
N ASP A 255 -27.99 -22.52 6.39
CA ASP A 255 -28.63 -21.21 6.52
C ASP A 255 -27.75 -20.03 6.07
N ALA A 256 -27.01 -20.20 4.97
CA ALA A 256 -26.12 -19.15 4.43
C ALA A 256 -26.79 -17.80 4.15
N ALA A 257 -28.11 -17.77 3.95
CA ALA A 257 -28.87 -16.54 3.73
C ALA A 257 -29.14 -15.71 5.02
N LYS A 258 -29.20 -16.38 6.18
CA LYS A 258 -29.36 -15.69 7.48
C LYS A 258 -28.05 -15.10 8.01
N VAL A 259 -26.93 -15.69 7.61
CA VAL A 259 -25.59 -15.30 8.05
C VAL A 259 -25.23 -13.89 7.60
N THR A 260 -25.69 -13.46 6.42
CA THR A 260 -25.46 -12.10 5.91
C THR A 260 -26.21 -11.03 6.73
N GLU A 261 -27.43 -11.31 7.15
CA GLU A 261 -28.20 -10.33 7.96
C GLU A 261 -27.71 -10.24 9.42
N GLU A 262 -27.28 -11.36 10.02
CA GLU A 262 -26.72 -11.38 11.38
C GLU A 262 -25.28 -10.86 11.41
N ALA A 263 -24.47 -11.10 10.36
CA ALA A 263 -23.12 -10.54 10.21
C ALA A 263 -23.16 -9.01 10.14
N ASP A 264 -24.11 -8.43 9.41
CA ASP A 264 -24.28 -6.98 9.32
C ASP A 264 -24.73 -6.38 10.68
N ALA A 265 -25.50 -7.12 11.48
CA ALA A 265 -25.96 -6.67 12.81
C ALA A 265 -24.85 -6.75 13.88
N HIS A 266 -23.92 -7.68 13.77
CA HIS A 266 -22.79 -7.83 14.71
C HIS A 266 -21.54 -7.04 14.27
N ALA A 267 -21.45 -6.67 13.01
CA ALA A 267 -20.32 -5.93 12.43
C ALA A 267 -20.20 -4.48 12.94
N THR A 268 -21.18 -3.96 13.68
CA THR A 268 -21.18 -2.56 14.15
C THR A 268 -20.24 -2.28 15.33
N SER A 269 -19.48 -3.26 15.82
CA SER A 269 -18.61 -3.09 16.99
C SER A 269 -17.24 -3.78 16.89
N ALA A 270 -16.68 -3.96 15.68
CA ALA A 270 -15.30 -4.43 15.56
C ALA A 270 -14.37 -3.39 16.21
N GLU A 271 -13.63 -3.79 17.24
CA GLU A 271 -12.64 -2.90 17.84
C GLU A 271 -11.53 -2.62 16.82
N PRO A 272 -11.06 -1.36 16.71
CA PRO A 272 -9.94 -1.02 15.85
C PRO A 272 -8.74 -1.89 16.19
N SER A 273 -8.00 -2.31 15.18
CA SER A 273 -6.81 -3.13 15.37
C SER A 273 -5.57 -2.39 14.92
N ASP A 274 -4.65 -2.23 15.87
CA ASP A 274 -3.36 -1.57 15.66
C ASP A 274 -2.25 -2.60 15.53
N TYR A 275 -1.51 -2.52 14.44
CA TYR A 275 -0.39 -3.38 14.16
C TYR A 275 0.87 -2.57 13.89
N LEU A 276 1.99 -2.97 14.47
CA LEU A 276 3.30 -2.48 14.11
C LEU A 276 3.99 -3.56 13.25
N VAL A 277 4.07 -3.29 11.96
CA VAL A 277 4.60 -4.25 10.97
C VAL A 277 6.05 -3.90 10.66
N LYS A 278 6.94 -4.83 10.95
CA LYS A 278 8.36 -4.70 10.64
C LYS A 278 8.67 -5.32 9.29
N ILE A 279 9.13 -4.49 8.34
CA ILE A 279 9.54 -4.92 7.00
C ILE A 279 11.02 -4.56 6.81
N GLY A 280 11.89 -5.57 6.84
CA GLY A 280 13.32 -5.34 6.93
C GLY A 280 13.68 -4.58 8.21
N ASP A 281 14.33 -3.44 8.08
CA ASP A 281 14.71 -2.57 9.20
C ASP A 281 13.71 -1.43 9.47
N HIS A 282 12.56 -1.44 8.79
CA HIS A 282 11.57 -0.36 8.85
C HIS A 282 10.29 -0.81 9.56
N ASP A 283 9.78 0.07 10.41
CA ASP A 283 8.53 -0.12 11.12
C ASP A 283 7.43 0.72 10.44
N LEU A 284 6.32 0.05 10.09
CA LEU A 284 5.10 0.68 9.58
C LEU A 284 3.96 0.39 10.55
N ALA A 285 3.25 1.42 10.99
CA ALA A 285 2.02 1.21 11.74
C ALA A 285 0.84 1.05 10.77
N VAL A 286 0.04 0.02 10.99
CA VAL A 286 -1.20 -0.24 10.27
C VAL A 286 -2.33 -0.20 11.25
N HIS A 287 -3.27 0.69 11.03
CA HIS A 287 -4.51 0.79 11.79
C HIS A 287 -5.66 0.35 10.90
N LEU A 288 -6.41 -0.66 11.36
CA LEU A 288 -7.59 -1.17 10.69
C LEU A 288 -8.82 -0.77 11.52
N ASP A 289 -9.74 -0.07 10.89
CA ASP A 289 -10.96 0.43 11.53
C ASP A 289 -12.17 0.03 10.69
N GLY A 290 -13.16 -0.61 11.33
CA GLY A 290 -14.46 -0.88 10.75
C GLY A 290 -14.82 -2.36 10.54
N ASN A 291 -15.65 -2.63 9.54
CA ASN A 291 -16.19 -3.95 9.25
C ASN A 291 -15.39 -4.65 8.13
N PRO A 292 -14.82 -5.82 8.38
CA PRO A 292 -14.00 -6.57 7.41
C PRO A 292 -14.74 -6.96 6.11
N PHE A 293 -16.06 -6.82 6.07
CA PHE A 293 -16.85 -7.20 4.89
C PHE A 293 -17.35 -6.02 4.06
N THR A 294 -17.18 -4.77 4.54
CA THR A 294 -17.68 -3.57 3.85
C THR A 294 -16.61 -2.74 3.14
N GLY A 295 -15.38 -3.25 3.03
CA GLY A 295 -14.27 -2.54 2.42
C GLY A 295 -13.71 -1.46 3.35
N GLU A 296 -12.95 -1.88 4.33
CA GLU A 296 -12.40 -1.03 5.37
C GLU A 296 -11.31 -0.11 4.88
N ARG A 297 -11.23 1.02 5.56
CA ARG A 297 -10.10 1.93 5.38
C ARG A 297 -8.99 1.54 6.35
N ALA A 298 -7.85 1.21 5.81
CA ALA A 298 -6.64 1.12 6.60
C ALA A 298 -5.95 2.49 6.66
N LEU A 299 -5.38 2.82 7.79
CA LEU A 299 -4.43 3.92 7.91
C LEU A 299 -3.04 3.32 8.02
N ILE A 300 -2.12 3.78 7.18
CA ILE A 300 -0.72 3.34 7.23
C ILE A 300 0.12 4.53 7.64
N SER A 301 0.95 4.32 8.67
CA SER A 301 1.83 5.37 9.16
C SER A 301 3.29 4.94 9.02
N MET A 302 4.13 5.86 8.56
CA MET A 302 5.54 5.63 8.30
C MET A 302 6.37 6.91 8.44
N ARG A 303 7.70 6.75 8.58
CA ARG A 303 8.63 7.88 8.60
C ARG A 303 9.16 8.16 7.21
N ALA A 304 9.39 9.44 6.92
CA ALA A 304 10.02 9.90 5.70
C ALA A 304 11.08 10.96 6.00
N ASN A 305 12.19 10.91 5.28
CA ASN A 305 13.29 11.85 5.42
C ASN A 305 13.76 12.33 4.05
N VAL A 306 13.97 13.61 3.91
CA VAL A 306 14.65 14.17 2.73
C VAL A 306 16.14 13.82 2.82
N VAL A 307 16.65 13.14 1.81
CA VAL A 307 18.06 12.71 1.74
C VAL A 307 18.90 13.58 0.81
N ALA A 308 18.27 14.20 -0.19
CA ALA A 308 18.93 15.15 -1.08
C ALA A 308 17.94 16.09 -1.72
N GLN A 309 18.41 17.30 -2.04
CA GLN A 309 17.70 18.28 -2.87
C GLN A 309 18.65 18.71 -3.97
N ALA A 310 18.15 18.78 -5.18
CA ALA A 310 18.94 19.21 -6.34
C ALA A 310 18.07 20.05 -7.28
N MET A 311 18.65 21.12 -7.79
CA MET A 311 18.21 21.67 -9.07
C MET A 311 18.98 20.91 -10.14
N LEU A 312 18.29 20.28 -11.03
CA LEU A 312 18.88 19.57 -12.16
C LEU A 312 19.12 20.62 -13.26
N PHE A 313 20.40 20.86 -13.60
CA PHE A 313 20.84 21.81 -14.62
C PHE A 313 21.20 21.10 -15.90
#